data_fac09ada3573cb3973715746127d6d46
#
_entry.id   fac09ada3573cb3973715746127d6d46
#
_cell.length_a   1.000
_cell.length_b   1.000
_cell.length_c   1.000
_cell.angle_alpha   90.00
_cell.angle_beta   90.00
_cell.angle_gamma   90.00
#
_symmetry.space_group_name_H-M   'P 1'
#
loop_
_entity.id
_entity.type
_entity.pdbx_description
1 polymer ?
#
loop_
_entity_poly.entity_id
_entity_poly.type
_entity_poly.pdbx_seq_one_letter_code
_entity_poly.pdbx_strand_id
1 'polypeptide(L)'
;MLKKNEKLDQTDIDILNILQEDGRRSQKEIAYLLKKPISGIYDRLKKLERLSFIDRYHIRIDRASLRKSFDVHILVRLKKNDALSVLAFKKTLNELDHIYECSQSSGAWDFILKGNFRYMDELRHLLDNELSKCRLIRKTSQLIILSNTTFTRPVSLEEMADQHAKVSELNAAASGFYKPLTAN
;
A
#
# COMPACT_ATOMS: atom_id res chain seq x y z
N MET A 1 5.91 9.72 17.69
CA MET A 1 5.00 9.56 18.85
C MET A 1 3.58 9.80 18.38
N LEU A 2 2.81 8.74 18.11
CA LEU A 2 1.40 8.84 17.75
C LEU A 2 0.61 9.26 19.01
N LYS A 3 -0.08 10.39 18.93
CA LYS A 3 -0.98 10.80 20.03
C LYS A 3 -2.13 9.80 20.10
N LYS A 4 -2.16 9.06 21.19
CA LYS A 4 -3.16 8.11 21.61
C LYS A 4 -4.53 8.80 21.68
N ASN A 5 -5.56 8.23 21.03
CA ASN A 5 -6.99 8.52 21.27
C ASN A 5 -7.69 9.68 20.53
N GLU A 6 -7.33 10.03 19.31
CA GLU A 6 -8.30 10.82 18.51
C GLU A 6 -9.24 9.84 17.77
N LYS A 7 -10.45 9.66 18.29
CA LYS A 7 -11.51 8.87 17.62
C LYS A 7 -12.01 9.62 16.39
N LEU A 8 -12.36 8.88 15.32
CA LEU A 8 -13.13 9.42 14.22
C LEU A 8 -14.56 9.68 14.70
N ASP A 9 -15.09 10.87 14.41
CA ASP A 9 -16.51 11.13 14.54
C ASP A 9 -17.25 10.86 13.22
N GLN A 10 -18.60 10.91 13.27
CA GLN A 10 -19.41 10.63 12.08
C GLN A 10 -19.07 11.56 10.90
N THR A 11 -18.74 12.81 11.14
CA THR A 11 -18.35 13.76 10.08
C THR A 11 -17.02 13.37 9.45
N ASP A 12 -16.06 12.87 10.24
CA ASP A 12 -14.79 12.36 9.73
C ASP A 12 -15.01 11.13 8.82
N ILE A 13 -15.90 10.23 9.21
CA ILE A 13 -16.31 9.05 8.43
C ILE A 13 -16.99 9.47 7.12
N ASP A 14 -17.92 10.41 7.18
CA ASP A 14 -18.63 10.92 6.01
C ASP A 14 -17.66 11.57 5.00
N ILE A 15 -16.66 12.33 5.47
CA ILE A 15 -15.61 12.91 4.63
C ILE A 15 -14.81 11.80 3.93
N LEU A 16 -14.38 10.76 4.66
CA LEU A 16 -13.62 9.65 4.10
C LEU A 16 -14.45 8.87 3.07
N ASN A 17 -15.75 8.65 3.32
CA ASN A 17 -16.65 7.98 2.38
C ASN A 17 -16.77 8.78 1.06
N ILE A 18 -16.98 10.09 1.13
CA ILE A 18 -17.03 10.96 -0.04
C ILE A 18 -15.72 10.89 -0.85
N LEU A 19 -14.57 10.90 -0.17
CA LEU A 19 -13.26 10.84 -0.81
C LEU A 19 -12.95 9.46 -1.38
N GLN A 20 -13.49 8.37 -0.82
CA GLN A 20 -13.38 7.03 -1.38
C GLN A 20 -14.16 6.90 -2.70
N GLU A 21 -15.30 7.60 -2.83
CA GLU A 21 -16.09 7.63 -4.06
C GLU A 21 -15.44 8.51 -5.13
N ASP A 22 -15.03 9.72 -4.76
CA ASP A 22 -14.33 10.65 -5.66
C ASP A 22 -13.28 11.47 -4.90
N GLY A 23 -12.03 11.04 -4.97
CA GLY A 23 -10.89 11.71 -4.34
C GLY A 23 -10.56 13.12 -4.90
N ARG A 24 -11.25 13.57 -5.96
CA ARG A 24 -11.08 14.93 -6.53
C ARG A 24 -12.02 15.96 -5.93
N ARG A 25 -12.94 15.54 -5.07
CA ARG A 25 -13.89 16.45 -4.43
C ARG A 25 -13.16 17.56 -3.68
N SER A 26 -13.51 18.79 -4.02
CA SER A 26 -12.98 19.96 -3.33
C SER A 26 -13.57 20.09 -1.92
N GLN A 27 -12.85 20.77 -1.04
CA GLN A 27 -13.33 21.07 0.31
C GLN A 27 -14.69 21.78 0.31
N LYS A 28 -14.93 22.63 -0.69
CA LYS A 28 -16.19 23.36 -0.88
C LYS A 28 -17.34 22.41 -1.23
N GLU A 29 -17.10 21.45 -2.09
CA GLU A 29 -18.10 20.42 -2.45
C GLU A 29 -18.41 19.52 -1.27
N ILE A 30 -17.39 19.07 -0.52
CA ILE A 30 -17.58 18.27 0.69
C ILE A 30 -18.38 19.04 1.73
N ALA A 31 -18.05 20.31 1.95
CA ALA A 31 -18.77 21.21 2.85
C ALA A 31 -20.25 21.35 2.46
N TYR A 32 -20.50 21.50 1.16
CA TYR A 32 -21.87 21.58 0.63
C TYR A 32 -22.65 20.28 0.84
N LEU A 33 -22.06 19.13 0.51
CA LEU A 33 -22.69 17.81 0.67
C LEU A 33 -23.02 17.51 2.14
N LEU A 34 -22.11 17.83 3.06
CA LEU A 34 -22.29 17.58 4.48
C LEU A 34 -23.03 18.71 5.23
N LYS A 35 -23.38 19.79 4.54
CA LYS A 35 -24.02 21.00 5.13
C LYS A 35 -23.21 21.53 6.33
N LYS A 36 -21.90 21.60 6.17
CA LYS A 36 -20.94 22.05 7.21
C LYS A 36 -20.15 23.25 6.71
N PRO A 37 -19.61 24.10 7.61
CA PRO A 37 -18.72 25.19 7.25
C PRO A 37 -17.43 24.67 6.57
N ILE A 38 -16.94 25.37 5.54
CA ILE A 38 -15.72 25.00 4.79
C ILE A 38 -14.50 24.92 5.72
N SER A 39 -14.39 25.86 6.67
CA SER A 39 -13.29 25.87 7.65
C SER A 39 -13.27 24.59 8.49
N GLY A 40 -14.43 24.10 8.94
CA GLY A 40 -14.56 22.86 9.68
C GLY A 40 -14.15 21.63 8.85
N ILE A 41 -14.45 21.61 7.55
CA ILE A 41 -14.00 20.53 6.65
C ILE A 41 -12.47 20.58 6.45
N TYR A 42 -11.92 21.78 6.27
CA TYR A 42 -10.47 21.95 6.12
C TYR A 42 -9.70 21.42 7.33
N ASP A 43 -10.12 21.79 8.54
CA ASP A 43 -9.47 21.35 9.78
C ASP A 43 -9.55 19.83 9.97
N ARG A 44 -10.69 19.23 9.58
CA ARG A 44 -10.89 17.78 9.62
C ARG A 44 -10.04 17.04 8.61
N LEU A 45 -9.93 17.51 7.38
CA LEU A 45 -9.05 16.93 6.37
C LEU A 45 -7.60 16.95 6.85
N LYS A 46 -7.10 18.07 7.37
CA LYS A 46 -5.78 18.15 7.98
C LYS A 46 -5.59 17.19 9.16
N LYS A 47 -6.63 17.02 9.99
CA LYS A 47 -6.60 16.03 11.06
C LYS A 47 -6.46 14.61 10.51
N LEU A 48 -7.26 14.24 9.51
CA LEU A 48 -7.26 12.90 8.88
C LEU A 48 -5.93 12.58 8.20
N GLU A 49 -5.33 13.55 7.52
CA GLU A 49 -3.98 13.45 6.94
C GLU A 49 -2.91 13.29 8.02
N ARG A 50 -2.93 14.13 9.06
CA ARG A 50 -1.97 14.07 10.18
C ARG A 50 -2.04 12.75 10.94
N LEU A 51 -3.23 12.16 11.04
CA LEU A 51 -3.44 10.87 11.71
C LEU A 51 -3.24 9.67 10.78
N SER A 52 -2.85 9.91 9.52
CA SER A 52 -2.63 8.89 8.49
C SER A 52 -3.85 8.04 8.14
N PHE A 53 -5.08 8.54 8.38
CA PHE A 53 -6.29 7.96 7.80
C PHE A 53 -6.35 8.24 6.29
N ILE A 54 -5.82 9.38 5.85
CA ILE A 54 -5.53 9.69 4.46
C ILE A 54 -4.03 9.63 4.30
N ASP A 55 -3.52 8.55 3.66
CA ASP A 55 -2.09 8.41 3.39
C ASP A 55 -1.67 9.34 2.26
N ARG A 56 -2.39 9.30 1.15
CA ARG A 56 -2.14 10.15 -0.02
C ARG A 56 -3.30 10.12 -1.02
N TYR A 57 -3.33 11.12 -1.91
CA TYR A 57 -4.24 11.17 -3.03
C TYR A 57 -3.56 10.63 -4.28
N HIS A 58 -4.18 9.65 -4.93
CA HIS A 58 -3.64 9.03 -6.13
C HIS A 58 -4.59 9.19 -7.31
N ILE A 59 -4.02 9.34 -8.48
CA ILE A 59 -4.72 9.09 -9.74
C ILE A 59 -4.35 7.68 -10.23
N ARG A 60 -5.33 6.96 -10.72
CA ARG A 60 -5.10 5.71 -11.43
C ARG A 60 -5.09 5.99 -12.93
N ILE A 61 -3.93 5.81 -13.55
CA ILE A 61 -3.79 5.93 -15.00
C ILE A 61 -4.15 4.59 -15.63
N ASP A 62 -5.04 4.61 -16.61
CA ASP A 62 -5.30 3.43 -17.44
C ASP A 62 -4.08 3.18 -18.35
N ARG A 63 -3.27 2.22 -17.95
CA ARG A 63 -2.05 1.85 -18.67
C ARG A 63 -2.35 1.23 -20.04
N ALA A 64 -3.50 0.54 -20.17
CA ALA A 64 -3.91 -0.04 -21.44
C ALA A 64 -4.19 1.04 -22.50
N SER A 65 -4.72 2.20 -22.08
CA SER A 65 -4.94 3.35 -22.95
C SER A 65 -3.66 4.07 -23.36
N LEU A 66 -2.57 3.94 -22.59
CA LEU A 66 -1.32 4.65 -22.89
C LEU A 66 -0.43 3.87 -23.85
N ARG A 67 -0.33 2.55 -23.74
CA ARG A 67 0.51 1.68 -24.58
C ARG A 67 0.02 0.23 -24.49
N LYS A 68 0.25 -0.55 -25.54
CA LYS A 68 0.14 -2.02 -25.47
C LYS A 68 1.22 -2.52 -24.50
N SER A 69 0.79 -2.93 -23.30
CA SER A 69 1.65 -3.49 -22.25
C SER A 69 0.88 -4.58 -21.52
N PHE A 70 1.59 -5.44 -20.84
CA PHE A 70 0.99 -6.51 -20.05
C PHE A 70 1.52 -6.48 -18.62
N ASP A 71 0.65 -6.82 -17.69
CA ASP A 71 0.99 -6.92 -16.28
C ASP A 71 1.47 -8.33 -15.95
N VAL A 72 2.46 -8.41 -15.08
CA VAL A 72 3.02 -9.67 -14.59
C VAL A 72 3.09 -9.65 -13.07
N HIS A 73 2.65 -10.72 -12.43
CA HIS A 73 2.95 -10.97 -11.04
C HIS A 73 4.13 -11.92 -10.95
N ILE A 74 5.20 -11.51 -10.28
CA ILE A 74 6.38 -12.32 -10.06
C ILE A 74 6.41 -12.75 -8.61
N LEU A 75 6.31 -14.05 -8.39
CA LEU A 75 6.35 -14.67 -7.08
C LEU A 75 7.80 -14.96 -6.73
N VAL A 76 8.25 -14.54 -5.58
CA VAL A 76 9.64 -14.68 -5.15
C VAL A 76 9.71 -15.45 -3.84
N ARG A 77 10.58 -16.47 -3.80
CA ARG A 77 10.98 -17.17 -2.60
C ARG A 77 12.43 -16.87 -2.27
N LEU A 78 12.69 -16.38 -1.08
CA LEU A 78 14.05 -16.16 -0.59
C LEU A 78 14.71 -17.48 -0.13
N LYS A 79 16.03 -17.51 -0.11
CA LYS A 79 16.80 -18.62 0.50
C LYS A 79 16.64 -18.64 2.02
N LYS A 80 16.58 -17.46 2.62
CA LYS A 80 16.30 -17.23 4.05
C LYS A 80 15.29 -16.12 4.19
N ASN A 81 14.28 -16.32 5.03
CA ASN A 81 13.22 -15.34 5.29
C ASN A 81 13.42 -14.71 6.69
N ASP A 82 14.64 -14.26 6.96
CA ASP A 82 14.96 -13.48 8.16
C ASP A 82 14.87 -11.97 7.87
N ALA A 83 14.80 -11.16 8.93
CA ALA A 83 14.62 -9.71 8.83
C ALA A 83 15.70 -9.02 7.99
N LEU A 84 16.95 -9.47 8.06
CA LEU A 84 18.07 -8.90 7.30
C LEU A 84 17.94 -9.22 5.82
N SER A 85 17.63 -10.46 5.47
CA SER A 85 17.41 -10.88 4.08
C SER A 85 16.21 -10.18 3.45
N VAL A 86 15.11 -10.03 4.21
CA VAL A 86 13.93 -9.26 3.79
C VAL A 86 14.27 -7.79 3.51
N LEU A 87 15.00 -7.14 4.43
CA LEU A 87 15.40 -5.74 4.27
C LEU A 87 16.35 -5.55 3.08
N ALA A 88 17.33 -6.45 2.94
CA ALA A 88 18.26 -6.43 1.82
C ALA A 88 17.54 -6.62 0.49
N PHE A 89 16.60 -7.56 0.40
CA PHE A 89 15.79 -7.77 -0.80
C PHE A 89 14.95 -6.55 -1.16
N LYS A 90 14.28 -5.93 -0.16
CA LYS A 90 13.49 -4.70 -0.40
C LYS A 90 14.33 -3.55 -0.95
N LYS A 91 15.60 -3.47 -0.58
CA LYS A 91 16.51 -2.44 -1.14
C LYS A 91 16.81 -2.69 -2.63
N THR A 92 17.00 -3.95 -3.04
CA THR A 92 17.26 -4.26 -4.46
C THR A 92 16.07 -3.96 -5.35
N LEU A 93 14.84 -3.97 -4.82
CA LEU A 93 13.64 -3.66 -5.61
C LEU A 93 13.58 -2.20 -6.07
N ASN A 94 14.22 -1.26 -5.37
CA ASN A 94 14.26 0.15 -5.76
C ASN A 94 15.04 0.39 -7.07
N GLU A 95 15.82 -0.58 -7.51
CA GLU A 95 16.62 -0.53 -8.74
C GLU A 95 15.88 -1.15 -9.95
N LEU A 96 14.69 -1.71 -9.72
CA LEU A 96 13.90 -2.43 -10.73
C LEU A 96 12.78 -1.55 -11.29
N ASP A 97 13.06 -0.82 -12.37
CA ASP A 97 12.15 0.17 -12.98
C ASP A 97 10.79 -0.40 -13.42
N HIS A 98 10.75 -1.68 -13.80
CA HIS A 98 9.52 -2.34 -14.27
C HIS A 98 8.60 -2.78 -13.12
N ILE A 99 9.09 -2.81 -11.87
CA ILE A 99 8.33 -3.21 -10.70
C ILE A 99 7.73 -1.99 -10.03
N TYR A 100 6.41 -1.95 -9.92
CA TYR A 100 5.69 -0.82 -9.34
C TYR A 100 5.04 -1.10 -7.99
N GLU A 101 4.96 -2.36 -7.60
CA GLU A 101 4.37 -2.77 -6.31
C GLU A 101 5.06 -4.05 -5.81
N CYS A 102 5.31 -4.10 -4.51
CA CYS A 102 5.84 -5.27 -3.83
C CYS A 102 5.04 -5.53 -2.57
N SER A 103 4.44 -6.71 -2.47
CA SER A 103 3.75 -7.19 -1.28
C SER A 103 4.53 -8.34 -0.65
N GLN A 104 4.77 -8.28 0.66
CA GLN A 104 5.28 -9.41 1.41
C GLN A 104 4.12 -10.34 1.75
N SER A 105 4.30 -11.63 1.55
CA SER A 105 3.27 -12.65 1.78
C SER A 105 3.77 -13.73 2.74
N SER A 106 2.82 -14.50 3.29
CA SER A 106 3.08 -15.70 4.06
C SER A 106 2.74 -16.94 3.23
N GLY A 107 3.43 -18.06 3.45
CA GLY A 107 3.15 -19.33 2.79
C GLY A 107 4.24 -19.77 1.81
N ALA A 108 3.85 -20.26 0.63
CA ALA A 108 4.77 -20.85 -0.35
C ALA A 108 5.75 -19.82 -0.96
N TRP A 109 5.42 -18.56 -0.95
CA TRP A 109 6.18 -17.44 -1.51
C TRP A 109 6.32 -16.33 -0.47
N ASP A 110 7.46 -15.65 -0.47
CA ASP A 110 7.75 -14.59 0.50
C ASP A 110 7.35 -13.22 -0.02
N PHE A 111 7.38 -13.01 -1.36
CA PHE A 111 7.02 -11.76 -1.99
C PHE A 111 6.22 -11.99 -3.27
N ILE A 112 5.33 -11.03 -3.52
CA ILE A 112 4.61 -10.86 -4.79
C ILE A 112 5.00 -9.50 -5.33
N LEU A 113 5.70 -9.49 -6.46
CA LEU A 113 6.05 -8.28 -7.19
C LEU A 113 5.04 -8.09 -8.32
N LYS A 114 4.58 -6.86 -8.53
CA LYS A 114 3.76 -6.52 -9.68
C LYS A 114 4.58 -5.65 -10.61
N GLY A 115 4.71 -6.08 -11.85
CA GLY A 115 5.46 -5.39 -12.90
C GLY A 115 4.61 -5.16 -14.12
N ASN A 116 4.99 -4.16 -14.93
CA ASN A 116 4.39 -3.87 -16.22
C ASN A 116 5.45 -3.83 -17.30
N PHE A 117 5.22 -4.56 -18.38
CA PHE A 117 6.19 -4.78 -19.46
C PHE A 117 5.55 -4.49 -20.81
N ARG A 118 6.33 -3.90 -21.71
CA ARG A 118 5.91 -3.61 -23.08
C ARG A 118 6.18 -4.79 -24.01
N TYR A 119 7.32 -5.44 -23.80
CA TYR A 119 7.80 -6.55 -24.60
C TYR A 119 8.19 -7.73 -23.71
N MET A 120 8.09 -8.94 -24.25
CA MET A 120 8.47 -10.15 -23.54
C MET A 120 9.98 -10.19 -23.22
N ASP A 121 10.80 -9.54 -24.04
CA ASP A 121 12.24 -9.47 -23.81
C ASP A 121 12.62 -8.61 -22.59
N GLU A 122 11.84 -7.59 -22.26
CA GLU A 122 12.01 -6.81 -21.02
C GLU A 122 11.77 -7.70 -19.79
N LEU A 123 10.72 -8.52 -19.84
CA LEU A 123 10.43 -9.49 -18.77
C LEU A 123 11.56 -10.52 -18.65
N ARG A 124 12.04 -11.07 -19.78
CA ARG A 124 13.17 -12.00 -19.78
C ARG A 124 14.41 -11.35 -19.19
N HIS A 125 14.72 -10.12 -19.60
CA HIS A 125 15.88 -9.40 -19.07
C HIS A 125 15.80 -9.25 -17.55
N LEU A 126 14.65 -8.85 -17.02
CA LEU A 126 14.43 -8.77 -15.58
C LEU A 126 14.67 -10.13 -14.89
N LEU A 127 14.07 -11.20 -15.42
CA LEU A 127 14.17 -12.53 -14.82
C LEU A 127 15.60 -13.06 -14.87
N ASP A 128 16.27 -12.99 -16.03
CA ASP A 128 17.55 -13.64 -16.28
C ASP A 128 18.76 -12.81 -15.83
N ASN A 129 18.66 -11.48 -15.88
CA ASN A 129 19.79 -10.60 -15.59
C ASN A 129 19.71 -9.88 -14.26
N GLU A 130 18.52 -9.68 -13.70
CA GLU A 130 18.36 -8.94 -12.47
C GLU A 130 17.96 -9.88 -11.30
N LEU A 131 16.82 -10.57 -11.42
CA LEU A 131 16.35 -11.43 -10.35
C LEU A 131 17.18 -12.71 -10.20
N SER A 132 17.63 -13.34 -11.28
CA SER A 132 18.46 -14.56 -11.21
C SER A 132 19.83 -14.31 -10.57
N LYS A 133 20.39 -13.10 -10.76
CA LYS A 133 21.66 -12.70 -10.15
C LYS A 133 21.54 -12.31 -8.68
N CYS A 134 20.33 -12.08 -8.19
CA CYS A 134 20.10 -11.77 -6.80
C CYS A 134 20.36 -13.01 -5.92
N ARG A 135 21.48 -12.99 -5.19
CA ARG A 135 21.92 -14.12 -4.34
C ARG A 135 20.92 -14.46 -3.21
N LEU A 136 20.01 -13.56 -2.87
CA LEU A 136 19.00 -13.76 -1.84
C LEU A 136 17.86 -14.66 -2.32
N ILE A 137 17.60 -14.70 -3.62
CA ILE A 137 16.48 -15.43 -4.22
C ILE A 137 16.80 -16.93 -4.31
N ARG A 138 15.86 -17.76 -3.87
CA ARG A 138 15.88 -19.23 -4.04
C ARG A 138 15.23 -19.65 -5.34
N LYS A 139 14.04 -19.07 -5.64
CA LYS A 139 13.27 -19.35 -6.84
C LYS A 139 12.29 -18.22 -7.14
N THR A 140 11.92 -18.11 -8.38
CA THR A 140 10.85 -17.23 -8.86
C THR A 140 9.82 -18.04 -9.66
N SER A 141 8.62 -17.48 -9.78
CA SER A 141 7.58 -17.92 -10.71
C SER A 141 6.85 -16.69 -11.22
N GLN A 142 6.40 -16.70 -12.46
CA GLN A 142 5.71 -15.59 -13.08
C GLN A 142 4.30 -15.97 -13.50
N LEU A 143 3.38 -15.03 -13.34
CA LEU A 143 1.99 -15.10 -13.80
C LEU A 143 1.73 -13.91 -14.70
N ILE A 144 1.54 -14.16 -15.98
CA ILE A 144 1.13 -13.11 -16.93
C ILE A 144 -0.37 -12.88 -16.72
N ILE A 145 -0.75 -11.64 -16.50
CA ILE A 145 -2.14 -11.27 -16.25
C ILE A 145 -2.84 -11.05 -17.60
N LEU A 146 -3.77 -11.92 -17.91
CA LEU A 146 -4.50 -11.88 -19.18
C LEU A 146 -5.60 -10.81 -19.18
N SER A 147 -6.22 -10.58 -18.03
CA SER A 147 -7.24 -9.54 -17.86
C SER A 147 -7.33 -9.12 -16.41
N ASN A 148 -7.64 -7.85 -16.19
CA ASN A 148 -7.92 -7.30 -14.86
C ASN A 148 -9.38 -6.84 -14.80
N THR A 149 -10.18 -7.43 -13.92
CA THR A 149 -11.49 -6.89 -13.56
C THR A 149 -11.38 -6.28 -12.16
N THR A 150 -11.44 -4.96 -12.09
CA THR A 150 -11.32 -4.26 -10.80
C THR A 150 -12.71 -3.93 -10.28
N PHE A 151 -13.04 -4.47 -9.13
CA PHE A 151 -14.18 -4.02 -8.34
C PHE A 151 -13.67 -3.09 -7.24
N THR A 152 -13.92 -1.80 -7.39
CA THR A 152 -13.62 -0.85 -6.32
C THR A 152 -14.84 -0.81 -5.40
N ARG A 153 -14.71 -1.40 -4.22
CA ARG A 153 -15.71 -1.25 -3.15
C ARG A 153 -15.12 -0.33 -2.10
N PRO A 154 -15.87 0.67 -1.64
CA PRO A 154 -15.46 1.47 -0.48
C PRO A 154 -15.25 0.54 0.72
N VAL A 155 -14.23 0.84 1.51
CA VAL A 155 -14.02 0.15 2.78
C VAL A 155 -15.11 0.62 3.74
N SER A 156 -15.86 -0.31 4.36
CA SER A 156 -16.80 0.06 5.42
C SER A 156 -16.02 0.62 6.60
N LEU A 157 -16.24 1.92 6.89
CA LEU A 157 -15.51 2.63 7.94
C LEU A 157 -16.24 2.56 9.30
N GLU A 158 -17.49 2.11 9.31
CA GLU A 158 -18.28 1.99 10.55
C GLU A 158 -17.71 0.95 11.52
N GLU A 159 -17.18 -0.17 10.97
CA GLU A 159 -16.49 -1.17 11.79
C GLU A 159 -15.05 -0.76 12.15
N MET A 160 -14.45 0.17 11.43
CA MET A 160 -13.05 0.57 11.63
C MET A 160 -12.86 1.52 12.82
N ALA A 161 -13.87 2.29 13.21
CA ALA A 161 -13.78 3.16 14.39
C ALA A 161 -13.50 2.36 15.66
N ASP A 162 -14.04 1.14 15.76
CA ASP A 162 -13.81 0.23 16.90
C ASP A 162 -12.56 -0.64 16.75
N GLN A 163 -12.20 -1.03 15.52
CA GLN A 163 -11.03 -1.88 15.28
C GLN A 163 -9.70 -1.12 15.40
N HIS A 164 -9.66 0.17 15.02
CA HIS A 164 -8.44 0.96 15.17
C HIS A 164 -8.03 1.15 16.62
N ALA A 165 -9.00 1.20 17.53
CA ALA A 165 -8.76 1.19 18.97
C ALA A 165 -8.10 -0.14 19.42
N LYS A 166 -8.58 -1.28 18.93
CA LYS A 166 -8.06 -2.62 19.24
C LYS A 166 -6.67 -2.88 18.63
N VAL A 167 -6.45 -2.49 17.37
CA VAL A 167 -5.14 -2.65 16.69
C VAL A 167 -4.08 -1.75 17.30
N SER A 168 -4.42 -0.54 17.74
CA SER A 168 -3.48 0.34 18.44
C SER A 168 -3.09 -0.20 19.83
N GLU A 169 -4.00 -0.88 20.50
CA GLU A 169 -3.71 -1.58 21.78
C GLU A 169 -2.81 -2.80 21.56
N LEU A 170 -3.06 -3.59 20.52
CA LEU A 170 -2.23 -4.73 20.13
C LEU A 170 -0.82 -4.31 19.70
N ASN A 171 -0.70 -3.24 18.91
CA ASN A 171 0.60 -2.70 18.50
C ASN A 171 1.36 -2.04 19.66
N ALA A 172 0.68 -1.43 20.62
CA ALA A 172 1.29 -0.92 21.84
C ALA A 172 1.79 -2.05 22.75
N ALA A 173 1.05 -3.16 22.82
CA ALA A 173 1.48 -4.35 23.53
C ALA A 173 2.68 -5.03 22.83
N ALA A 174 2.69 -5.09 21.49
CA ALA A 174 3.78 -5.65 20.71
C ALA A 174 5.06 -4.80 20.77
N SER A 175 4.95 -3.48 20.83
CA SER A 175 6.11 -2.57 20.96
C SER A 175 6.76 -2.61 22.35
N GLY A 176 6.05 -3.06 23.37
CA GLY A 176 6.59 -3.28 24.72
C GLY A 176 7.62 -4.43 24.79
N PHE A 177 7.67 -5.30 23.80
CA PHE A 177 8.64 -6.40 23.70
C PHE A 177 9.94 -6.03 22.95
N TYR A 178 10.00 -4.85 22.32
CA TYR A 178 11.20 -4.41 21.61
C TYR A 178 12.03 -3.45 22.51
N LYS A 179 12.84 -4.02 23.38
CA LYS A 179 13.91 -3.28 24.05
C LYS A 179 15.06 -3.12 23.06
N PRO A 180 15.48 -1.89 22.67
CA PRO A 180 16.71 -1.75 21.90
C PRO A 180 17.88 -2.19 22.81
N LEU A 181 18.70 -3.10 22.31
CA LEU A 181 20.01 -3.43 22.91
C LEU A 181 20.84 -2.14 22.81
N THR A 182 20.99 -1.46 23.93
CA THR A 182 22.00 -0.39 24.07
C THR A 182 23.35 -1.06 23.98
N ALA A 183 24.12 -0.71 22.94
CA ALA A 183 25.52 -1.04 22.84
C ALA A 183 26.28 -0.29 23.95
N ASN A 184 27.01 -1.02 24.75
CA ASN A 184 28.14 -0.55 25.50
C ASN A 184 29.35 -0.48 24.58
#